data_305a15d3798c7f2e0aca7adbbb54fe9c
#
_entry.id   305a15d3798c7f2e0aca7adbbb54fe9c
#
_cell.length_a   1.000
_cell.length_b   1.000
_cell.length_c   1.000
_cell.angle_alpha   90.00
_cell.angle_beta   90.00
_cell.angle_gamma   90.00
#
_symmetry.space_group_name_H-M   'P 1'
#
loop_
_entity.id
_entity.type
_entity.pdbx_description
1 polymer ?
#
loop_
_entity_poly.entity_id
_entity_poly.type
_entity_poly.pdbx_seq_one_letter_code
_entity_poly.pdbx_strand_id
1 'polypeptide(L)'
;LSNCHCLVHIDKITIKKTMLTMIEEKYMRRALQLARMGRGSVSPNPMVGAVITAQGRIIGEGYHRKYGGPHAEVNAINSVSGEDRHLLKESTIYVTLEPCSHYGKTPPCSKLIIDSNIPNVVIGTEDPFKEVSGRGINMLKEAGINVITGVLKKECDELNCHFMTAHRLLRPYILLKWAESADHYIDRIRDIKEKPTVFSTKITSTLVHKLRSEYDAIMVGARTAKLDNPSLTVRDWSGRNPKRIVVGRKNFTLEGS
;
A
#
# COMPACT_ATOMS: atom_id res chain seq x y z
N LEU A 1 40.76 32.95 34.81
CA LEU A 1 39.74 31.98 35.12
C LEU A 1 38.37 32.55 34.66
N SER A 2 38.05 32.38 33.39
CA SER A 2 36.76 32.80 32.82
C SER A 2 35.93 31.56 32.51
N ASN A 3 34.87 31.37 33.29
CA ASN A 3 33.83 30.37 33.04
C ASN A 3 33.03 30.76 31.81
N CYS A 4 33.28 30.09 30.72
CA CYS A 4 32.42 30.17 29.51
C CYS A 4 31.22 29.27 29.72
N HIS A 5 30.07 29.82 30.17
CA HIS A 5 28.78 29.15 30.18
C HIS A 5 28.23 29.26 28.77
N CYS A 6 28.42 28.22 27.97
CA CYS A 6 27.73 28.08 26.70
C CYS A 6 26.27 27.67 26.98
N LEU A 7 25.37 28.65 27.16
CA LEU A 7 23.91 28.45 27.22
C LEU A 7 23.43 28.14 25.79
N VAL A 8 23.23 26.84 25.50
CA VAL A 8 22.52 26.43 24.29
C VAL A 8 21.07 26.87 24.43
N HIS A 9 20.74 28.01 23.82
CA HIS A 9 19.36 28.47 23.69
C HIS A 9 18.68 27.56 22.64
N ILE A 10 18.18 26.42 23.08
CA ILE A 10 17.31 25.59 22.23
C ILE A 10 15.95 26.26 22.23
N ASP A 11 15.62 26.84 21.09
CA ASP A 11 14.38 27.58 20.90
C ASP A 11 13.18 26.65 21.15
N LYS A 12 12.27 27.03 22.06
CA LYS A 12 11.05 26.27 22.40
C LYS A 12 10.24 25.90 21.19
N ILE A 13 10.33 26.72 20.13
CA ILE A 13 9.69 26.50 18.83
C ILE A 13 10.32 25.31 18.11
N THR A 14 11.67 25.17 18.15
CA THR A 14 12.40 24.05 17.52
C THR A 14 12.09 22.74 18.22
N ILE A 15 12.05 22.69 19.56
CA ILE A 15 11.69 21.49 20.33
C ILE A 15 10.25 21.08 20.04
N LYS A 16 9.30 22.04 20.05
CA LYS A 16 7.89 21.76 19.75
C LYS A 16 7.69 21.25 18.33
N LYS A 17 8.40 21.80 17.35
CA LYS A 17 8.37 21.35 15.95
C LYS A 17 8.95 19.95 15.79
N THR A 18 10.09 19.64 16.44
CA THR A 18 10.72 18.30 16.38
C THR A 18 9.86 17.23 17.07
N MET A 19 9.28 17.53 18.24
CA MET A 19 8.38 16.61 18.93
C MET A 19 7.08 16.37 18.13
N LEU A 20 6.51 17.39 17.51
CA LEU A 20 5.31 17.28 16.68
C LEU A 20 5.57 16.37 15.48
N THR A 21 6.71 16.56 14.79
CA THR A 21 7.12 15.72 13.64
C THR A 21 7.30 14.25 14.04
N MET A 22 7.90 13.96 15.19
CA MET A 22 8.06 12.58 15.69
C MET A 22 6.72 11.91 16.03
N ILE A 23 5.76 12.66 16.61
CA ILE A 23 4.42 12.16 16.93
C ILE A 23 3.65 11.87 15.65
N GLU A 24 3.70 12.74 14.66
CA GLU A 24 3.05 12.58 13.36
C GLU A 24 3.55 11.34 12.63
N GLU A 25 4.88 11.13 12.54
CA GLU A 25 5.46 9.94 11.93
C GLU A 25 5.05 8.65 12.63
N LYS A 26 4.95 8.63 13.95
CA LYS A 26 4.53 7.45 14.71
C LYS A 26 3.15 6.95 14.26
N TYR A 27 2.19 7.85 14.13
CA TYR A 27 0.83 7.49 13.74
C TYR A 27 0.72 7.18 12.24
N MET A 28 1.49 7.85 11.39
CA MET A 28 1.59 7.50 9.98
C MET A 28 2.24 6.12 9.79
N ARG A 29 3.26 5.74 10.58
CA ARG A 29 3.82 4.38 10.59
C ARG A 29 2.77 3.34 10.97
N ARG A 30 1.89 3.66 11.93
CA ARG A 30 0.76 2.79 12.28
C ARG A 30 -0.24 2.66 11.14
N ALA A 31 -0.58 3.75 10.47
CA ALA A 31 -1.44 3.73 9.27
C ALA A 31 -0.83 2.86 8.15
N LEU A 32 0.49 2.95 7.92
CA LEU A 32 1.21 2.07 6.97
C LEU A 32 1.15 0.59 7.36
N GLN A 33 1.24 0.24 8.65
CA GLN A 33 1.08 -1.14 9.12
C GLN A 33 -0.33 -1.67 8.82
N LEU A 34 -1.36 -0.87 9.09
CA LEU A 34 -2.75 -1.20 8.79
C LEU A 34 -2.98 -1.38 7.29
N ALA A 35 -2.46 -0.47 6.47
CA ALA A 35 -2.58 -0.53 5.01
C ALA A 35 -2.05 -1.85 4.44
N ARG A 36 -0.93 -2.36 4.96
CA ARG A 36 -0.34 -3.66 4.54
C ARG A 36 -1.27 -4.85 4.73
N MET A 37 -2.23 -4.77 5.65
CA MET A 37 -3.21 -5.84 5.87
C MET A 37 -4.17 -6.02 4.69
N GLY A 38 -4.31 -5.01 3.82
CA GLY A 38 -5.08 -5.08 2.57
C GLY A 38 -4.39 -5.79 1.41
N ARG A 39 -3.11 -6.19 1.58
CA ARG A 39 -2.29 -6.77 0.51
C ARG A 39 -2.94 -8.02 -0.09
N GLY A 40 -2.95 -8.10 -1.43
CA GLY A 40 -3.55 -9.21 -2.18
C GLY A 40 -5.09 -9.17 -2.27
N SER A 41 -5.78 -8.31 -1.51
CA SER A 41 -7.25 -8.26 -1.46
C SER A 41 -7.85 -7.00 -2.07
N VAL A 42 -7.08 -5.92 -2.21
CA VAL A 42 -7.60 -4.61 -2.62
C VAL A 42 -7.40 -4.29 -4.09
N SER A 43 -6.51 -4.99 -4.81
CA SER A 43 -6.24 -4.71 -6.22
C SER A 43 -7.53 -4.70 -7.07
N PRO A 44 -7.69 -3.74 -8.01
CA PRO A 44 -6.72 -2.75 -8.48
C PRO A 44 -6.57 -1.50 -7.59
N ASN A 45 -7.34 -1.37 -6.50
CA ASN A 45 -7.26 -0.24 -5.58
C ASN A 45 -5.91 -0.24 -4.81
N PRO A 46 -5.46 0.95 -4.35
CA PRO A 46 -4.28 1.04 -3.49
C PRO A 46 -4.55 0.48 -2.09
N MET A 47 -3.49 0.05 -1.42
CA MET A 47 -3.50 -0.23 0.01
C MET A 47 -3.50 1.10 0.78
N VAL A 48 -4.55 1.36 1.55
CA VAL A 48 -4.70 2.57 2.35
C VAL A 48 -4.97 2.20 3.79
N GLY A 49 -4.35 2.91 4.71
CA GLY A 49 -4.59 2.83 6.14
C GLY A 49 -4.86 4.22 6.71
N ALA A 50 -5.70 4.26 7.72
CA ALA A 50 -6.06 5.48 8.43
C ALA A 50 -6.04 5.27 9.94
N VAL A 51 -5.57 6.28 10.66
CA VAL A 51 -5.50 6.31 12.14
C VAL A 51 -6.05 7.65 12.61
N ILE A 52 -6.97 7.63 13.57
CA ILE A 52 -7.53 8.83 14.18
C ILE A 52 -6.99 8.94 15.60
N THR A 53 -6.49 10.11 15.95
CA THR A 53 -5.90 10.38 17.26
C THR A 53 -6.56 11.59 17.92
N ALA A 54 -6.76 11.51 19.22
CA ALA A 54 -7.17 12.63 20.06
C ALA A 54 -6.52 12.48 21.43
N GLN A 55 -6.20 13.60 22.08
CA GLN A 55 -5.63 13.61 23.45
C GLN A 55 -4.40 12.68 23.60
N GLY A 56 -3.54 12.61 22.58
CA GLY A 56 -2.31 11.82 22.58
C GLY A 56 -2.49 10.30 22.44
N ARG A 57 -3.71 9.80 22.20
CA ARG A 57 -4.00 8.38 21.97
C ARG A 57 -4.74 8.13 20.66
N ILE A 58 -4.67 6.89 20.17
CA ILE A 58 -5.45 6.42 19.03
C ILE A 58 -6.88 6.15 19.50
N ILE A 59 -7.86 6.72 18.83
CA ILE A 59 -9.29 6.54 19.07
C ILE A 59 -10.00 5.79 17.94
N GLY A 60 -9.38 5.68 16.76
CA GLY A 60 -9.93 4.93 15.63
C GLY A 60 -8.85 4.47 14.67
N GLU A 61 -9.05 3.29 14.08
CA GLU A 61 -8.13 2.69 13.13
C GLU A 61 -8.91 1.99 12.01
N GLY A 62 -8.40 2.09 10.79
CA GLY A 62 -9.00 1.45 9.64
C GLY A 62 -8.03 1.24 8.49
N TYR A 63 -8.37 0.32 7.61
CA TYR A 63 -7.67 0.10 6.35
C TYR A 63 -8.66 -0.36 5.29
N HIS A 64 -8.30 -0.17 4.03
CA HIS A 64 -9.06 -0.72 2.91
C HIS A 64 -8.89 -2.24 2.89
N ARG A 65 -9.97 -2.98 3.22
CA ARG A 65 -9.89 -4.42 3.48
C ARG A 65 -9.95 -5.26 2.20
N LYS A 66 -10.78 -4.85 1.25
CA LYS A 66 -10.97 -5.55 -0.03
C LYS A 66 -11.50 -4.62 -1.11
N TYR A 67 -11.23 -4.96 -2.37
CA TYR A 67 -11.78 -4.25 -3.52
C TYR A 67 -13.32 -4.12 -3.45
N GLY A 68 -13.82 -2.91 -3.72
CA GLY A 68 -15.24 -2.57 -3.65
C GLY A 68 -15.82 -2.43 -2.24
N GLY A 69 -15.01 -2.63 -1.20
CA GLY A 69 -15.41 -2.39 0.19
C GLY A 69 -15.13 -0.94 0.64
N PRO A 70 -15.48 -0.60 1.90
CA PRO A 70 -15.23 0.72 2.48
C PRO A 70 -13.76 1.10 2.45
N HIS A 71 -13.48 2.39 2.25
CA HIS A 71 -12.15 2.96 2.31
C HIS A 71 -11.60 3.00 3.75
N ALA A 72 -10.32 3.24 3.90
CA ALA A 72 -9.64 3.24 5.19
C ALA A 72 -10.22 4.26 6.16
N GLU A 73 -10.52 5.47 5.66
CA GLU A 73 -11.09 6.57 6.43
C GLU A 73 -12.48 6.21 6.98
N VAL A 74 -13.32 5.58 6.16
CA VAL A 74 -14.64 5.08 6.57
C VAL A 74 -14.49 4.07 7.69
N ASN A 75 -13.59 3.11 7.52
CA ASN A 75 -13.34 2.07 8.53
C ASN A 75 -12.75 2.68 9.82
N ALA A 76 -11.86 3.67 9.72
CA ALA A 76 -11.28 4.35 10.88
C ALA A 76 -12.34 5.14 11.67
N ILE A 77 -13.18 5.94 10.98
CA ILE A 77 -14.25 6.73 11.62
C ILE A 77 -15.29 5.80 12.26
N ASN A 78 -15.65 4.70 11.59
CA ASN A 78 -16.60 3.73 12.12
C ASN A 78 -16.05 2.91 13.31
N SER A 79 -14.74 2.81 13.46
CA SER A 79 -14.10 2.10 14.59
C SER A 79 -14.04 2.94 15.88
N VAL A 80 -14.30 4.25 15.79
CA VAL A 80 -14.32 5.11 16.97
C VAL A 80 -15.49 4.71 17.87
N SER A 81 -15.20 4.42 19.14
CA SER A 81 -16.22 4.04 20.14
C SER A 81 -17.25 5.13 20.34
N GLY A 82 -18.46 4.77 20.80
CA GLY A 82 -19.50 5.75 21.11
C GLY A 82 -19.03 6.79 22.13
N GLU A 83 -18.26 6.35 23.12
CA GLU A 83 -17.71 7.22 24.17
C GLU A 83 -16.70 8.23 23.62
N ASP A 84 -15.92 7.87 22.61
CA ASP A 84 -14.89 8.72 22.01
C ASP A 84 -15.38 9.55 20.81
N ARG A 85 -16.61 9.36 20.35
CA ARG A 85 -17.16 10.09 19.20
C ARG A 85 -17.09 11.61 19.34
N HIS A 86 -17.28 12.11 20.55
CA HIS A 86 -17.20 13.55 20.83
C HIS A 86 -15.80 14.14 20.62
N LEU A 87 -14.73 13.29 20.66
CA LEU A 87 -13.34 13.70 20.43
C LEU A 87 -13.00 13.91 18.96
N LEU A 88 -13.84 13.49 18.00
CA LEU A 88 -13.58 13.70 16.57
C LEU A 88 -13.35 15.18 16.24
N LYS A 89 -14.07 16.10 16.87
CA LYS A 89 -13.95 17.56 16.68
C LYS A 89 -12.63 18.19 17.15
N GLU A 90 -11.79 17.43 17.84
CA GLU A 90 -10.46 17.86 18.30
C GLU A 90 -9.36 16.87 17.86
N SER A 91 -9.71 15.95 16.94
CA SER A 91 -8.84 14.89 16.50
C SER A 91 -7.96 15.23 15.29
N THR A 92 -7.01 14.35 15.02
CA THR A 92 -6.20 14.34 13.81
C THR A 92 -6.36 12.99 13.14
N ILE A 93 -6.71 12.96 11.85
CA ILE A 93 -6.68 11.75 11.04
C ILE A 93 -5.40 11.68 10.22
N TYR A 94 -4.69 10.56 10.31
CA TYR A 94 -3.52 10.22 9.51
C TYR A 94 -3.96 9.23 8.44
N VAL A 95 -3.69 9.52 7.18
CA VAL A 95 -4.04 8.64 6.06
C VAL A 95 -2.85 8.50 5.10
N THR A 96 -2.56 7.27 4.67
CA THR A 96 -1.37 6.98 3.86
C THR A 96 -1.45 7.48 2.42
N LEU A 97 -2.66 7.77 1.92
CA LEU A 97 -2.94 8.30 0.59
C LEU A 97 -3.99 9.40 0.67
N GLU A 98 -3.94 10.36 -0.24
CA GLU A 98 -4.92 11.44 -0.36
C GLU A 98 -6.37 10.91 -0.31
N PRO A 99 -7.24 11.45 0.56
CA PRO A 99 -8.66 11.09 0.60
C PRO A 99 -9.35 11.42 -0.72
N CYS A 100 -10.14 10.49 -1.22
CA CYS A 100 -10.84 10.66 -2.49
C CYS A 100 -11.83 11.83 -2.44
N SER A 101 -12.00 12.52 -3.62
CA SER A 101 -12.86 13.71 -3.78
C SER A 101 -14.04 13.47 -4.73
N HIS A 102 -14.08 12.32 -5.43
CA HIS A 102 -15.13 12.03 -6.40
C HIS A 102 -16.28 11.24 -5.77
N TYR A 103 -17.49 11.52 -6.21
CA TYR A 103 -18.68 10.74 -5.87
C TYR A 103 -18.69 9.44 -6.67
N GLY A 104 -18.63 8.33 -5.96
CA GLY A 104 -18.85 7.00 -6.52
C GLY A 104 -20.17 6.41 -6.06
N LYS A 105 -20.16 5.17 -5.58
CA LYS A 105 -21.31 4.54 -4.91
C LYS A 105 -21.62 5.16 -3.55
N THR A 106 -20.64 5.82 -2.94
CA THR A 106 -20.72 6.49 -1.65
C THR A 106 -20.12 7.90 -1.77
N PRO A 107 -20.46 8.83 -0.85
CA PRO A 107 -19.80 10.12 -0.78
C PRO A 107 -18.28 9.98 -0.65
N PRO A 108 -17.49 10.94 -1.13
CA PRO A 108 -16.03 10.91 -1.04
C PRO A 108 -15.53 10.97 0.40
N CYS A 109 -14.35 10.38 0.65
CA CYS A 109 -13.76 10.37 1.98
C CYS A 109 -13.43 11.77 2.50
N SER A 110 -13.02 12.71 1.64
CA SER A 110 -12.83 14.11 2.02
C SER A 110 -14.13 14.73 2.57
N LYS A 111 -15.29 14.46 1.94
CA LYS A 111 -16.58 14.89 2.46
C LYS A 111 -16.92 14.25 3.81
N LEU A 112 -16.68 12.96 3.96
CA LEU A 112 -16.90 12.24 5.22
C LEU A 112 -16.04 12.82 6.37
N ILE A 113 -14.78 13.18 6.11
CA ILE A 113 -13.90 13.80 7.09
C ILE A 113 -14.46 15.16 7.52
N ILE A 114 -14.92 15.97 6.55
CA ILE A 114 -15.56 17.28 6.81
C ILE A 114 -16.82 17.09 7.68
N ASP A 115 -17.72 16.20 7.28
CA ASP A 115 -18.99 15.94 7.98
C ASP A 115 -18.78 15.35 9.38
N SER A 116 -17.64 14.69 9.60
CA SER A 116 -17.23 14.18 10.92
C SER A 116 -16.59 15.26 11.81
N ASN A 117 -16.47 16.51 11.32
CA ASN A 117 -15.86 17.64 12.01
C ASN A 117 -14.42 17.37 12.50
N ILE A 118 -13.62 16.60 11.73
CA ILE A 118 -12.20 16.34 12.03
C ILE A 118 -11.38 17.54 11.58
N PRO A 119 -10.73 18.30 12.50
CA PRO A 119 -10.08 19.56 12.16
C PRO A 119 -8.69 19.43 11.55
N ASN A 120 -8.03 18.28 11.70
CA ASN A 120 -6.66 18.08 11.22
C ASN A 120 -6.53 16.79 10.41
N VAL A 121 -5.88 16.90 9.24
CA VAL A 121 -5.61 15.76 8.33
C VAL A 121 -4.13 15.72 7.98
N VAL A 122 -3.51 14.57 8.21
CA VAL A 122 -2.11 14.30 7.86
C VAL A 122 -2.08 13.23 6.76
N ILE A 123 -1.51 13.59 5.62
CA ILE A 123 -1.50 12.75 4.40
C ILE A 123 -0.08 12.30 4.10
N GLY A 124 0.09 11.01 3.85
CA GLY A 124 1.37 10.41 3.47
C GLY A 124 1.78 10.82 2.06
N THR A 125 0.98 10.52 1.06
CA THR A 125 1.24 10.86 -0.34
C THR A 125 -0.04 11.29 -1.06
N GLU A 126 0.12 12.11 -2.11
CA GLU A 126 -0.96 12.53 -2.99
C GLU A 126 -1.35 11.41 -3.96
N ASP A 127 -2.60 11.44 -4.43
CA ASP A 127 -3.08 10.49 -5.44
C ASP A 127 -2.30 10.71 -6.76
N PRO A 128 -1.72 9.66 -7.36
CA PRO A 128 -0.95 9.77 -8.61
C PRO A 128 -1.83 10.04 -9.83
N PHE A 129 -3.15 9.87 -9.73
CA PHE A 129 -4.07 10.06 -10.84
C PHE A 129 -4.32 11.56 -11.05
N LYS A 130 -3.81 12.12 -12.14
CA LYS A 130 -3.78 13.58 -12.41
C LYS A 130 -5.13 14.28 -12.29
N GLU A 131 -6.23 13.56 -12.61
CA GLU A 131 -7.58 14.11 -12.51
C GLU A 131 -8.12 14.21 -11.08
N VAL A 132 -7.46 13.54 -10.13
CA VAL A 132 -7.86 13.48 -8.72
C VAL A 132 -6.84 14.19 -7.82
N SER A 133 -5.58 14.17 -8.22
CA SER A 133 -4.43 14.71 -7.46
C SER A 133 -4.70 16.14 -6.96
N GLY A 134 -4.61 16.32 -5.65
CA GLY A 134 -4.82 17.59 -4.98
C GLY A 134 -6.28 18.01 -4.79
N ARG A 135 -7.26 17.37 -5.42
CA ARG A 135 -8.68 17.75 -5.28
C ARG A 135 -9.23 17.45 -3.89
N GLY A 136 -8.88 16.30 -3.32
CA GLY A 136 -9.26 15.94 -1.95
C GLY A 136 -8.63 16.87 -0.93
N ILE A 137 -7.36 17.20 -1.12
CA ILE A 137 -6.61 18.15 -0.30
C ILE A 137 -7.24 19.54 -0.38
N ASN A 138 -7.56 20.02 -1.58
CA ASN A 138 -8.18 21.33 -1.76
C ASN A 138 -9.58 21.40 -1.12
N MET A 139 -10.41 20.37 -1.31
CA MET A 139 -11.72 20.27 -0.67
C MET A 139 -11.64 20.35 0.86
N LEU A 140 -10.65 19.69 1.47
CA LEU A 140 -10.42 19.76 2.91
C LEU A 140 -9.99 21.16 3.35
N LYS A 141 -9.05 21.79 2.62
CA LYS A 141 -8.57 23.15 2.90
C LYS A 141 -9.66 24.20 2.76
N GLU A 142 -10.49 24.11 1.72
CA GLU A 142 -11.62 25.00 1.49
C GLU A 142 -12.68 24.92 2.60
N ALA A 143 -12.81 23.74 3.23
CA ALA A 143 -13.64 23.54 4.41
C ALA A 143 -12.99 24.02 5.72
N GLY A 144 -11.81 24.65 5.67
CA GLY A 144 -11.11 25.17 6.85
C GLY A 144 -10.33 24.13 7.65
N ILE A 145 -10.13 22.91 7.10
CA ILE A 145 -9.37 21.85 7.76
C ILE A 145 -7.86 22.09 7.59
N ASN A 146 -7.10 21.91 8.67
CA ASN A 146 -5.65 21.97 8.63
C ASN A 146 -5.09 20.68 7.97
N VAL A 147 -4.42 20.82 6.82
CA VAL A 147 -3.90 19.68 6.03
C VAL A 147 -2.38 19.74 5.96
N ILE A 148 -1.73 18.67 6.44
CA ILE A 148 -0.28 18.42 6.33
C ILE A 148 -0.08 17.28 5.34
N THR A 149 0.81 17.45 4.36
CA THR A 149 1.10 16.44 3.34
C THR A 149 2.57 16.01 3.37
N GLY A 150 2.86 14.82 2.82
CA GLY A 150 4.22 14.35 2.61
C GLY A 150 4.86 13.64 3.81
N VAL A 151 4.08 13.30 4.85
CA VAL A 151 4.61 12.57 6.01
C VAL A 151 4.85 11.11 5.64
N LEU A 152 6.13 10.68 5.71
CA LEU A 152 6.60 9.36 5.25
C LEU A 152 6.19 9.06 3.79
N LYS A 153 6.29 10.09 2.93
CA LYS A 153 5.88 10.00 1.52
C LYS A 153 6.55 8.85 0.78
N LYS A 154 7.84 8.65 1.01
CA LYS A 154 8.61 7.58 0.36
C LYS A 154 8.04 6.20 0.70
N GLU A 155 7.80 5.94 1.97
CA GLU A 155 7.25 4.68 2.46
C GLU A 155 5.81 4.45 1.98
N CYS A 156 5.02 5.52 1.86
CA CYS A 156 3.67 5.46 1.30
C CYS A 156 3.67 5.16 -0.21
N ASP A 157 4.58 5.77 -0.97
CA ASP A 157 4.77 5.49 -2.40
C ASP A 157 5.28 4.05 -2.63
N GLU A 158 6.24 3.60 -1.83
CA GLU A 158 6.79 2.23 -1.88
C GLU A 158 5.74 1.17 -1.57
N LEU A 159 4.88 1.41 -0.56
CA LEU A 159 3.78 0.52 -0.22
C LEU A 159 2.87 0.27 -1.43
N ASN A 160 2.60 1.31 -2.19
CA ASN A 160 1.70 1.31 -3.35
C ASN A 160 2.45 1.38 -4.69
N CYS A 161 3.68 0.85 -4.78
CA CYS A 161 4.51 0.94 -5.99
C CYS A 161 3.80 0.42 -7.26
N HIS A 162 2.96 -0.60 -7.15
CA HIS A 162 2.16 -1.13 -8.26
C HIS A 162 1.17 -0.08 -8.77
N PHE A 163 0.40 0.51 -7.86
CA PHE A 163 -0.58 1.56 -8.15
C PHE A 163 0.09 2.83 -8.69
N MET A 164 1.17 3.28 -8.03
CA MET A 164 1.94 4.44 -8.46
C MET A 164 2.54 4.27 -9.86
N THR A 165 3.07 3.07 -10.16
CA THR A 165 3.62 2.75 -11.48
C THR A 165 2.53 2.77 -12.55
N ALA A 166 1.39 2.15 -12.28
CA ALA A 166 0.29 2.06 -13.24
C ALA A 166 -0.25 3.44 -13.63
N HIS A 167 -0.43 4.34 -12.65
CA HIS A 167 -1.00 5.67 -12.89
C HIS A 167 0.00 6.72 -13.36
N ARG A 168 1.25 6.69 -12.86
CA ARG A 168 2.28 7.66 -13.28
C ARG A 168 2.92 7.32 -14.62
N LEU A 169 3.16 6.01 -14.86
CA LEU A 169 3.91 5.56 -16.03
C LEU A 169 3.04 4.86 -17.08
N LEU A 170 1.73 4.72 -16.84
CA LEU A 170 0.75 4.07 -17.74
C LEU A 170 1.21 2.68 -18.21
N ARG A 171 1.86 1.93 -17.34
CA ARG A 171 2.30 0.56 -17.57
C ARG A 171 2.19 -0.28 -16.30
N PRO A 172 2.11 -1.62 -16.40
CA PRO A 172 2.11 -2.48 -15.22
C PRO A 172 3.45 -2.37 -14.46
N TYR A 173 3.40 -2.62 -13.16
CA TYR A 173 4.58 -2.92 -12.37
C TYR A 173 5.02 -4.35 -12.66
N ILE A 174 6.29 -4.55 -13.00
CA ILE A 174 6.84 -5.84 -13.39
C ILE A 174 7.87 -6.27 -12.35
N LEU A 175 7.65 -7.44 -11.74
CA LEU A 175 8.62 -8.13 -10.90
C LEU A 175 9.23 -9.28 -11.70
N LEU A 176 10.53 -9.27 -11.91
CA LEU A 176 11.26 -10.40 -12.47
C LEU A 176 11.68 -11.34 -11.35
N LYS A 177 11.33 -12.64 -11.47
CA LYS A 177 11.70 -13.68 -10.52
C LYS A 177 12.29 -14.87 -11.26
N TRP A 178 13.50 -15.25 -10.92
CA TRP A 178 14.12 -16.48 -11.38
C TRP A 178 14.89 -17.16 -10.25
N ALA A 179 15.28 -18.40 -10.46
CA ALA A 179 16.24 -19.11 -9.64
C ALA A 179 17.37 -19.59 -10.55
N GLU A 180 18.59 -19.54 -10.07
CA GLU A 180 19.78 -19.89 -10.84
C GLU A 180 20.77 -20.69 -9.99
N SER A 181 21.63 -21.46 -10.66
CA SER A 181 22.79 -22.13 -10.07
C SER A 181 23.92 -21.12 -9.79
N ALA A 182 24.98 -21.56 -9.10
CA ALA A 182 26.15 -20.74 -8.81
C ALA A 182 26.88 -20.25 -10.07
N ASP A 183 26.75 -20.94 -11.16
CA ASP A 183 27.28 -20.61 -12.49
C ASP A 183 26.25 -19.92 -13.40
N HIS A 184 25.16 -19.35 -12.79
CA HIS A 184 24.15 -18.52 -13.44
C HIS A 184 23.27 -19.20 -14.50
N TYR A 185 23.07 -20.52 -14.42
CA TYR A 185 22.11 -21.22 -15.26
C TYR A 185 20.76 -21.39 -14.54
N ILE A 186 19.68 -21.18 -15.29
CA ILE A 186 18.29 -21.33 -14.78
C ILE A 186 17.77 -22.77 -14.90
N ASP A 187 18.36 -23.58 -15.79
CA ASP A 187 18.09 -24.99 -15.98
C ASP A 187 19.19 -25.59 -16.87
N ARG A 188 19.23 -26.91 -16.96
CA ARG A 188 20.01 -27.66 -17.95
C ARG A 188 19.22 -27.77 -19.26
N ILE A 189 19.91 -28.16 -20.34
CA ILE A 189 19.23 -28.60 -21.58
C ILE A 189 18.57 -29.95 -21.27
N ARG A 190 17.25 -30.03 -21.44
CA ARG A 190 16.46 -31.23 -21.15
C ARG A 190 15.28 -31.42 -22.09
N ASP A 191 14.78 -32.63 -22.17
CA ASP A 191 13.57 -32.99 -22.88
C ASP A 191 12.31 -32.81 -22.01
N ILE A 192 11.14 -32.83 -22.65
CA ILE A 192 9.82 -32.68 -22.01
C ILE A 192 9.54 -33.77 -20.94
N LYS A 193 10.16 -34.93 -21.04
CA LYS A 193 10.00 -36.03 -20.08
C LYS A 193 10.87 -35.87 -18.83
N GLU A 194 11.85 -35.00 -18.86
CA GLU A 194 12.77 -34.78 -17.76
C GLU A 194 12.26 -33.70 -16.80
N LYS A 195 12.46 -33.96 -15.51
CA LYS A 195 12.07 -32.99 -14.48
C LYS A 195 12.98 -31.74 -14.52
N PRO A 196 12.43 -30.53 -14.22
CA PRO A 196 13.23 -29.31 -14.12
C PRO A 196 14.23 -29.40 -12.97
N THR A 197 15.34 -28.67 -13.09
CA THR A 197 16.29 -28.49 -12.00
C THR A 197 15.64 -27.70 -10.86
N VAL A 198 15.71 -28.20 -9.63
CA VAL A 198 15.12 -27.57 -8.45
C VAL A 198 16.20 -26.86 -7.67
N PHE A 199 16.17 -25.53 -7.66
CA PHE A 199 17.07 -24.67 -6.89
C PHE A 199 16.43 -24.18 -5.58
N SER A 200 15.11 -24.17 -5.51
CA SER A 200 14.37 -23.56 -4.41
C SER A 200 14.15 -24.53 -3.26
N THR A 201 14.36 -24.07 -2.03
CA THR A 201 13.95 -24.78 -0.81
C THR A 201 12.42 -24.71 -0.65
N LYS A 202 11.86 -25.51 0.28
CA LYS A 202 10.44 -25.45 0.62
C LYS A 202 10.01 -24.04 1.09
N ILE A 203 10.87 -23.38 1.86
CA ILE A 203 10.60 -22.01 2.36
C ILE A 203 10.53 -21.02 1.21
N THR A 204 11.52 -21.03 0.30
CA THR A 204 11.51 -20.13 -0.86
C THR A 204 10.35 -20.43 -1.81
N SER A 205 9.95 -21.71 -1.95
CA SER A 205 8.74 -22.08 -2.70
C SER A 205 7.48 -21.45 -2.08
N THR A 206 7.31 -21.52 -0.76
CA THR A 206 6.19 -20.89 -0.05
C THR A 206 6.16 -19.37 -0.28
N LEU A 207 7.33 -18.69 -0.24
CA LEU A 207 7.41 -17.26 -0.55
C LEU A 207 7.01 -16.94 -2.00
N VAL A 208 7.33 -17.81 -2.96
CA VAL A 208 6.88 -17.66 -4.35
C VAL A 208 5.35 -17.79 -4.46
N HIS A 209 4.73 -18.70 -3.70
CA HIS A 209 3.28 -18.80 -3.63
C HIS A 209 2.63 -17.57 -3.00
N LYS A 210 3.26 -16.98 -1.96
CA LYS A 210 2.87 -15.69 -1.40
C LYS A 210 2.92 -14.58 -2.47
N LEU A 211 4.02 -14.45 -3.22
CA LEU A 211 4.13 -13.48 -4.31
C LEU A 211 3.01 -13.66 -5.34
N ARG A 212 2.69 -14.89 -5.74
CA ARG A 212 1.58 -15.17 -6.67
C ARG A 212 0.24 -14.66 -6.15
N SER A 213 0.00 -14.72 -4.84
CA SER A 213 -1.24 -14.22 -4.24
C SER A 213 -1.33 -12.68 -4.22
N GLU A 214 -0.20 -12.00 -4.30
CA GLU A 214 -0.09 -10.54 -4.22
C GLU A 214 -0.15 -9.85 -5.59
N TYR A 215 0.15 -10.59 -6.69
CA TYR A 215 0.17 -10.06 -8.05
C TYR A 215 -1.08 -10.46 -8.84
N ASP A 216 -1.52 -9.57 -9.75
CA ASP A 216 -2.71 -9.80 -10.59
C ASP A 216 -2.48 -10.85 -11.68
N ALA A 217 -1.24 -10.98 -12.15
CA ALA A 217 -0.88 -11.91 -13.21
C ALA A 217 0.52 -12.51 -12.98
N ILE A 218 0.71 -13.72 -13.50
CA ILE A 218 2.02 -14.38 -13.64
C ILE A 218 2.25 -14.68 -15.12
N MET A 219 3.45 -14.37 -15.60
CA MET A 219 3.82 -14.55 -17.00
C MET A 219 4.98 -15.52 -17.14
N VAL A 220 4.89 -16.46 -18.08
CA VAL A 220 5.96 -17.40 -18.44
C VAL A 220 6.11 -17.48 -19.95
N GLY A 221 7.30 -17.89 -20.41
CA GLY A 221 7.54 -18.17 -21.83
C GLY A 221 6.84 -19.45 -22.29
N ALA A 222 6.48 -19.52 -23.58
CA ALA A 222 5.84 -20.69 -24.18
C ALA A 222 6.68 -21.97 -24.03
N ARG A 223 8.01 -21.90 -24.09
CA ARG A 223 8.88 -23.04 -23.86
C ARG A 223 8.75 -23.58 -22.44
N THR A 224 8.76 -22.71 -21.43
CA THR A 224 8.54 -23.08 -20.03
C THR A 224 7.16 -23.73 -19.84
N ALA A 225 6.11 -23.10 -20.42
CA ALA A 225 4.76 -23.63 -20.33
C ALA A 225 4.68 -25.04 -20.94
N LYS A 226 5.34 -25.28 -22.09
CA LYS A 226 5.36 -26.59 -22.79
C LYS A 226 6.18 -27.64 -22.05
N LEU A 227 7.38 -27.28 -21.56
CA LEU A 227 8.29 -28.24 -20.93
C LEU A 227 7.84 -28.63 -19.52
N ASP A 228 7.34 -27.66 -18.75
CA ASP A 228 7.08 -27.84 -17.31
C ASP A 228 5.58 -28.01 -17.00
N ASN A 229 4.70 -27.61 -17.91
CA ASN A 229 3.25 -27.52 -17.70
C ASN A 229 2.91 -27.02 -16.27
N PRO A 230 3.44 -25.86 -15.87
CA PRO A 230 3.35 -25.40 -14.50
C PRO A 230 1.94 -24.89 -14.19
N SER A 231 1.35 -25.34 -13.09
CA SER A 231 0.02 -24.89 -12.67
C SER A 231 -0.05 -23.37 -12.37
N LEU A 232 1.04 -22.75 -11.96
CA LEU A 232 1.17 -21.31 -11.65
C LEU A 232 0.15 -20.78 -10.62
N THR A 233 -0.46 -21.65 -9.86
CA THR A 233 -1.49 -21.35 -8.86
C THR A 233 -0.88 -21.08 -7.48
N VAL A 234 -1.69 -20.53 -6.59
CA VAL A 234 -1.38 -20.39 -5.16
C VAL A 234 -1.81 -21.65 -4.45
N ARG A 235 -0.84 -22.48 -3.98
CA ARG A 235 -1.09 -23.77 -3.30
C ARG A 235 -0.60 -23.75 -1.86
N ASP A 236 0.60 -23.22 -1.66
CA ASP A 236 1.30 -23.25 -0.36
C ASP A 236 1.18 -21.89 0.37
N TRP A 237 0.18 -21.09 0.01
CA TRP A 237 -0.16 -19.82 0.65
C TRP A 237 -1.65 -19.52 0.49
N SER A 238 -2.21 -18.71 1.39
CA SER A 238 -3.58 -18.20 1.27
C SER A 238 -3.66 -17.04 0.28
N GLY A 239 -4.76 -16.94 -0.47
CA GLY A 239 -5.01 -15.82 -1.39
C GLY A 239 -5.56 -16.26 -2.74
N ARG A 240 -5.75 -15.28 -3.63
CA ARG A 240 -6.28 -15.50 -4.98
C ARG A 240 -5.20 -16.01 -5.94
N ASN A 241 -5.62 -16.78 -6.94
CA ASN A 241 -4.75 -17.14 -8.05
C ASN A 241 -4.52 -15.94 -8.99
N PRO A 242 -3.29 -15.73 -9.48
CA PRO A 242 -3.03 -14.75 -10.53
C PRO A 242 -3.58 -15.22 -11.87
N LYS A 243 -3.84 -14.26 -12.78
CA LYS A 243 -4.09 -14.58 -14.19
C LYS A 243 -2.82 -15.16 -14.80
N ARG A 244 -2.94 -16.29 -15.49
CA ARG A 244 -1.81 -16.96 -16.16
C ARG A 244 -1.64 -16.42 -17.57
N ILE A 245 -0.44 -15.94 -17.90
CA ILE A 245 -0.09 -15.36 -19.20
C ILE A 245 1.08 -16.17 -19.77
N VAL A 246 0.94 -16.59 -21.03
CA VAL A 246 2.01 -17.27 -21.77
C VAL A 246 2.43 -16.39 -22.93
N VAL A 247 3.74 -16.10 -23.01
CA VAL A 247 4.33 -15.36 -24.12
C VAL A 247 4.97 -16.33 -25.09
N GLY A 248 4.51 -16.32 -26.34
CA GLY A 248 5.01 -17.20 -27.40
C GLY A 248 4.73 -16.64 -28.79
N ARG A 249 5.25 -17.34 -29.80
CA ARG A 249 4.91 -17.07 -31.19
C ARG A 249 3.48 -17.53 -31.49
N LYS A 250 2.87 -17.03 -32.58
CA LYS A 250 1.53 -17.44 -33.06
C LYS A 250 1.39 -18.97 -33.04
N ASN A 251 0.22 -19.48 -32.69
CA ASN A 251 -0.17 -20.89 -32.66
C ASN A 251 0.38 -21.72 -31.48
N PHE A 252 0.52 -21.11 -30.30
CA PHE A 252 0.77 -21.85 -29.08
C PHE A 252 -0.54 -22.18 -28.37
N THR A 253 -0.90 -23.44 -28.28
CA THR A 253 -2.05 -23.95 -27.53
C THR A 253 -1.53 -24.70 -26.30
N LEU A 254 -2.06 -24.41 -25.13
CA LEU A 254 -1.86 -25.22 -23.93
C LEU A 254 -2.91 -26.33 -23.93
N GLU A 255 -2.48 -27.57 -24.02
CA GLU A 255 -3.37 -28.72 -23.81
C GLU A 255 -3.64 -28.85 -22.31
N GLY A 256 -4.92 -28.86 -21.92
CA GLY A 256 -5.34 -29.26 -20.57
C GLY A 256 -5.18 -28.22 -19.46
N SER A 257 -5.38 -26.92 -19.72
CA SER A 257 -5.43 -25.87 -18.67
C SER A 257 -6.83 -25.46 -18.28
#